data_98fd5082c8ab2d6996d1af53159581e2
#
_entry.id   98fd5082c8ab2d6996d1af53159581e2
#
_cell.length_a   1.000
_cell.length_b   1.000
_cell.length_c   1.000
_cell.angle_alpha   90.00
_cell.angle_beta   90.00
_cell.angle_gamma   90.00
#
_symmetry.space_group_name_H-M   'P 1'
#
loop_
_entity.id
_entity.type
_entity.pdbx_description
1 polymer ?
#
loop_
_entity_poly.entity_id
_entity_poly.type
_entity_poly.pdbx_seq_one_letter_code
_entity_poly.pdbx_strand_id
1 'polypeptide(L)'
;MSFNGGKIIDWKTKKTVFEQVMDRKYIPQLLRYARQNNLGLITYDAERALVATRMDKYISLEALYINRIPAYMTDVEKYVDYNPNKCLFTADPSVSEYHEKIIQEKFGEQLEIYRSSDYFIEVMPKGMDKAASIKVLIEKLGIPRENTIACGDGFNDLAMIRFAGVGVAMENAVDAVKAEADYITGSNNHDGIVQVIEKFM
;
A
#
# COMPACT_ATOMS: atom_id res chain seq x y z
N MET A 1 -10.33 1.60 5.06
CA MET A 1 -9.47 0.56 4.46
C MET A 1 -8.04 0.79 4.91
N SER A 2 -7.24 -0.26 5.07
CA SER A 2 -5.82 -0.23 5.45
C SER A 2 -5.03 -1.23 4.61
N PHE A 3 -3.68 -1.18 4.70
CA PHE A 3 -2.77 -2.05 3.96
C PHE A 3 -3.04 -2.05 2.45
N ASN A 4 -3.11 -0.87 1.83
CA ASN A 4 -3.44 -0.68 0.40
C ASN A 4 -4.71 -1.43 -0.04
N GLY A 5 -5.65 -1.60 0.89
CA GLY A 5 -6.89 -2.32 0.69
C GLY A 5 -6.92 -3.76 1.21
N GLY A 6 -5.79 -4.32 1.63
CA GLY A 6 -5.72 -5.68 2.18
C GLY A 6 -6.61 -5.92 3.40
N LYS A 7 -7.11 -4.85 4.03
CA LYS A 7 -8.02 -4.96 5.16
C LYS A 7 -9.07 -3.86 5.15
N ILE A 8 -10.34 -4.26 5.32
CA ILE A 8 -11.49 -3.37 5.46
C ILE A 8 -12.14 -3.64 6.81
N ILE A 9 -12.27 -2.60 7.61
CA ILE A 9 -12.88 -2.67 8.95
C ILE A 9 -14.09 -1.74 8.98
N ASP A 10 -15.22 -2.24 9.45
CA ASP A 10 -16.35 -1.40 9.83
C ASP A 10 -15.99 -0.59 11.07
N TRP A 11 -15.96 0.73 10.92
CA TRP A 11 -15.49 1.61 11.99
C TRP A 11 -16.41 1.63 13.22
N LYS A 12 -17.70 1.45 13.03
CA LYS A 12 -18.69 1.45 14.11
C LYS A 12 -18.64 0.15 14.93
N THR A 13 -18.64 -0.97 14.23
CA THR A 13 -18.70 -2.28 14.85
C THR A 13 -17.32 -2.88 15.17
N LYS A 14 -16.23 -2.27 14.63
CA LYS A 14 -14.86 -2.76 14.70
C LYS A 14 -14.66 -4.16 14.08
N LYS A 15 -15.64 -4.65 13.33
CA LYS A 15 -15.55 -5.96 12.66
C LYS A 15 -14.77 -5.85 11.36
N THR A 16 -13.90 -6.82 11.11
CA THR A 16 -13.26 -6.99 9.84
C THR A 16 -14.29 -7.42 8.79
N VAL A 17 -14.47 -6.62 7.75
CA VAL A 17 -15.39 -6.83 6.63
C VAL A 17 -14.73 -7.65 5.54
N PHE A 18 -13.44 -7.39 5.33
CA PHE A 18 -12.59 -8.07 4.36
C PHE A 18 -11.16 -8.07 4.86
N GLU A 19 -10.45 -9.16 4.62
CA GLU A 19 -9.02 -9.24 4.90
C GLU A 19 -8.36 -10.20 3.93
N GLN A 20 -7.25 -9.78 3.35
CA GLN A 20 -6.36 -10.61 2.56
C GLN A 20 -4.97 -10.52 3.15
N VAL A 21 -4.34 -11.68 3.31
CA VAL A 21 -3.05 -11.83 3.95
C VAL A 21 -2.09 -12.60 3.06
N MET A 22 -0.80 -12.33 3.17
CA MET A 22 0.23 -13.12 2.51
C MET A 22 0.60 -14.33 3.39
N ASP A 23 0.92 -15.45 2.75
CA ASP A 23 1.39 -16.63 3.47
C ASP A 23 2.74 -16.34 4.16
N ARG A 24 2.79 -16.54 5.47
CA ARG A 24 3.98 -16.28 6.29
C ARG A 24 5.23 -17.07 5.85
N LYS A 25 5.07 -18.13 5.05
CA LYS A 25 6.21 -18.90 4.48
C LYS A 25 7.17 -18.03 3.66
N TYR A 26 6.72 -16.86 3.19
CA TYR A 26 7.57 -15.92 2.45
C TYR A 26 8.46 -15.09 3.37
N ILE A 27 8.12 -14.91 4.65
CA ILE A 27 8.90 -14.08 5.60
C ILE A 27 10.38 -14.48 5.66
N PRO A 28 10.76 -15.77 5.83
CA PRO A 28 12.17 -16.15 5.87
C PRO A 28 12.93 -15.79 4.59
N GLN A 29 12.26 -15.88 3.43
CA GLN A 29 12.87 -15.58 2.13
C GLN A 29 13.05 -14.07 1.94
N LEU A 30 12.04 -13.26 2.28
CA LEU A 30 12.10 -11.81 2.25
C LEU A 30 13.16 -11.28 3.22
N LEU A 31 13.23 -11.85 4.43
CA LEU A 31 14.20 -11.50 5.45
C LEU A 31 15.64 -11.81 5.01
N ARG A 32 15.85 -12.97 4.40
CA ARG A 32 17.16 -13.34 3.83
C ARG A 32 17.58 -12.34 2.76
N TYR A 33 16.68 -11.98 1.86
CA TYR A 33 16.95 -11.00 0.80
C TYR A 33 17.29 -9.62 1.41
N ALA A 34 16.52 -9.16 2.39
CA ALA A 34 16.76 -7.89 3.08
C ALA A 34 18.16 -7.84 3.71
N ARG A 35 18.55 -8.90 4.45
CA ARG A 35 19.86 -9.01 5.10
C ARG A 35 21.00 -9.03 4.08
N GLN A 36 20.88 -9.81 3.01
CA GLN A 36 21.93 -9.92 1.97
C GLN A 36 22.17 -8.62 1.22
N ASN A 37 21.15 -7.76 1.10
CA ASN A 37 21.21 -6.52 0.34
C ASN A 37 21.22 -5.27 1.25
N ASN A 38 21.36 -5.46 2.57
CA ASN A 38 21.38 -4.37 3.54
C ASN A 38 20.15 -3.45 3.44
N LEU A 39 18.95 -4.03 3.22
CA LEU A 39 17.68 -3.32 3.17
C LEU A 39 16.98 -3.36 4.53
N GLY A 40 16.18 -2.32 4.83
CA GLY A 40 15.21 -2.40 5.90
C GLY A 40 14.07 -3.34 5.52
N LEU A 41 13.50 -4.03 6.50
CA LEU A 41 12.29 -4.84 6.33
C LEU A 41 11.44 -4.73 7.57
N ILE A 42 10.17 -4.42 7.37
CA ILE A 42 9.15 -4.40 8.42
C ILE A 42 7.93 -5.22 7.99
N THR A 43 7.22 -5.70 8.98
CA THR A 43 5.83 -6.15 8.87
C THR A 43 5.04 -5.56 10.04
N TYR A 44 3.79 -5.92 10.19
CA TYR A 44 2.89 -5.30 11.16
C TYR A 44 2.14 -6.35 11.96
N ASP A 45 1.98 -6.10 13.25
CA ASP A 45 0.91 -6.69 14.04
C ASP A 45 -0.26 -5.69 14.17
N ALA A 46 -1.21 -5.96 15.08
CA ALA A 46 -2.40 -5.12 15.24
C ALA A 46 -2.08 -3.67 15.70
N GLU A 47 -0.94 -3.44 16.34
CA GLU A 47 -0.67 -2.21 17.08
C GLU A 47 0.68 -1.55 16.73
N ARG A 48 1.58 -2.26 16.03
CA ARG A 48 2.96 -1.81 15.85
C ARG A 48 3.62 -2.32 14.57
N ALA A 49 4.68 -1.64 14.18
CA ALA A 49 5.60 -2.11 13.15
C ALA A 49 6.66 -3.03 13.77
N LEU A 50 6.83 -4.21 13.21
CA LEU A 50 7.82 -5.20 13.58
C LEU A 50 9.02 -5.09 12.64
N VAL A 51 10.14 -4.59 13.16
CA VAL A 51 11.35 -4.33 12.38
C VAL A 51 12.24 -5.57 12.37
N ALA A 52 12.41 -6.14 11.19
CA ALA A 52 13.07 -7.45 11.00
C ALA A 52 14.59 -7.36 10.81
N THR A 53 15.10 -6.22 10.35
CA THR A 53 16.53 -6.08 10.00
C THR A 53 17.21 -5.00 10.82
N ARG A 54 16.97 -3.73 10.48
CA ARG A 54 17.56 -2.57 11.15
C ARG A 54 16.55 -1.43 11.21
N MET A 55 16.66 -0.60 12.22
CA MET A 55 15.96 0.69 12.22
C MET A 55 16.70 1.65 11.29
N ASP A 56 16.01 2.21 10.31
CA ASP A 56 16.55 3.26 9.46
C ASP A 56 15.59 4.46 9.40
N LYS A 57 16.01 5.53 8.71
CA LYS A 57 15.21 6.76 8.62
C LYS A 57 13.86 6.56 7.92
N TYR A 58 13.76 5.62 6.99
CA TYR A 58 12.54 5.34 6.23
C TYR A 58 11.55 4.50 7.06
N ILE A 59 12.07 3.53 7.84
CA ILE A 59 11.23 2.80 8.82
C ILE A 59 10.70 3.76 9.88
N SER A 60 11.54 4.68 10.36
CA SER A 60 11.10 5.71 11.29
C SER A 60 10.03 6.61 10.66
N LEU A 61 10.19 6.99 9.39
CA LEU A 61 9.19 7.76 8.65
C LEU A 61 7.85 7.01 8.58
N GLU A 62 7.88 5.76 8.12
CA GLU A 62 6.67 4.93 7.96
C GLU A 62 5.94 4.70 9.29
N ALA A 63 6.67 4.24 10.31
CA ALA A 63 6.06 3.87 11.57
C ALA A 63 5.66 5.08 12.41
N LEU A 64 6.61 5.99 12.67
CA LEU A 64 6.42 7.05 13.68
C LEU A 64 5.70 8.27 13.13
N TYR A 65 5.97 8.65 11.87
CA TYR A 65 5.43 9.88 11.29
C TYR A 65 4.18 9.64 10.44
N ILE A 66 4.19 8.62 9.57
CA ILE A 66 3.04 8.32 8.68
C ILE A 66 1.95 7.60 9.47
N ASN A 67 2.26 6.42 10.02
CA ASN A 67 1.27 5.58 10.70
C ASN A 67 1.07 5.93 12.19
N ARG A 68 2.01 6.66 12.79
CA ARG A 68 2.00 7.02 14.23
C ARG A 68 1.86 5.82 15.15
N ILE A 69 2.56 4.75 14.81
CA ILE A 69 2.61 3.52 15.58
C ILE A 69 4.04 3.26 16.07
N PRO A 70 4.22 2.59 17.20
CA PRO A 70 5.55 2.20 17.66
C PRO A 70 6.20 1.20 16.70
N ALA A 71 7.53 1.27 16.60
CA ALA A 71 8.34 0.34 15.83
C ALA A 71 9.31 -0.39 16.76
N TYR A 72 9.32 -1.72 16.68
CA TYR A 72 10.14 -2.56 17.54
C TYR A 72 11.02 -3.50 16.71
N MET A 73 12.32 -3.50 17.01
CA MET A 73 13.24 -4.52 16.53
C MET A 73 12.88 -5.87 17.14
N THR A 74 12.66 -6.87 16.30
CA THR A 74 12.33 -8.23 16.76
C THR A 74 12.82 -9.29 15.79
N ASP A 75 12.93 -10.52 16.27
CA ASP A 75 13.09 -11.69 15.42
C ASP A 75 11.74 -12.02 14.76
N VAL A 76 11.47 -11.36 13.62
CA VAL A 76 10.20 -11.47 12.88
C VAL A 76 9.93 -12.92 12.47
N GLU A 77 10.96 -13.70 12.12
CA GLU A 77 10.80 -15.09 11.72
C GLU A 77 10.25 -15.96 12.86
N LYS A 78 10.66 -15.65 14.08
CA LYS A 78 10.20 -16.34 15.29
C LYS A 78 8.91 -15.77 15.86
N TYR A 79 8.76 -14.44 15.79
CA TYR A 79 7.65 -13.73 16.45
C TYR A 79 6.35 -13.79 15.63
N VAL A 80 6.44 -13.73 14.28
CA VAL A 80 5.28 -13.71 13.40
C VAL A 80 4.81 -15.15 13.14
N ASP A 81 3.84 -15.60 13.92
CA ASP A 81 3.18 -16.90 13.79
C ASP A 81 1.84 -16.84 13.02
N TYR A 82 1.52 -15.68 12.47
CA TYR A 82 0.33 -15.38 11.67
C TYR A 82 0.70 -15.01 10.23
N ASN A 83 -0.29 -14.96 9.35
CA ASN A 83 -0.18 -14.46 7.98
C ASN A 83 -0.32 -12.94 7.97
N PRO A 84 0.72 -12.15 7.63
CA PRO A 84 0.65 -10.69 7.67
C PRO A 84 -0.10 -10.12 6.45
N ASN A 85 -0.67 -8.93 6.61
CA ASN A 85 -1.31 -8.22 5.50
C ASN A 85 -0.29 -7.71 4.48
N LYS A 86 0.90 -7.30 4.94
CA LYS A 86 2.01 -6.87 4.07
C LYS A 86 3.36 -6.99 4.76
N CYS A 87 4.41 -7.02 3.95
CA CYS A 87 5.75 -6.61 4.33
C CYS A 87 6.16 -5.36 3.55
N LEU A 88 7.10 -4.59 4.08
CA LEU A 88 7.61 -3.39 3.45
C LEU A 88 9.13 -3.39 3.52
N PHE A 89 9.79 -3.33 2.37
CA PHE A 89 11.21 -3.03 2.31
C PHE A 89 11.43 -1.52 2.31
N THR A 90 12.52 -1.11 2.94
CA THR A 90 13.06 0.24 2.80
C THR A 90 14.42 0.18 2.13
N ALA A 91 14.62 1.07 1.16
CA ALA A 91 15.84 1.16 0.37
C ALA A 91 16.20 2.63 0.12
N ASP A 92 17.47 2.90 -0.17
CA ASP A 92 17.84 4.22 -0.69
C ASP A 92 17.18 4.43 -2.06
N PRO A 93 16.68 5.65 -2.39
CA PRO A 93 16.07 5.94 -3.68
C PRO A 93 16.92 5.56 -4.90
N SER A 94 18.23 5.65 -4.78
CA SER A 94 19.16 5.32 -5.88
C SER A 94 19.19 3.84 -6.27
N VAL A 95 18.72 2.95 -5.38
CA VAL A 95 18.75 1.49 -5.58
C VAL A 95 17.37 0.83 -5.46
N SER A 96 16.36 1.57 -5.02
CA SER A 96 15.03 1.00 -4.75
C SER A 96 14.38 0.38 -5.98
N GLU A 97 14.49 1.03 -7.16
CA GLU A 97 13.96 0.51 -8.41
C GLU A 97 14.65 -0.79 -8.84
N TYR A 98 15.96 -0.87 -8.66
CA TYR A 98 16.71 -2.10 -8.92
C TYR A 98 16.21 -3.24 -8.03
N HIS A 99 16.05 -2.97 -6.73
CA HIS A 99 15.57 -4.00 -5.80
C HIS A 99 14.11 -4.38 -6.03
N GLU A 100 13.25 -3.45 -6.41
CA GLU A 100 11.88 -3.75 -6.81
C GLU A 100 11.85 -4.80 -7.93
N LYS A 101 12.60 -4.58 -9.02
CA LYS A 101 12.68 -5.50 -10.15
C LYS A 101 13.16 -6.90 -9.74
N ILE A 102 14.22 -6.97 -8.94
CA ILE A 102 14.74 -8.27 -8.47
C ILE A 102 13.75 -9.01 -7.55
N ILE A 103 13.04 -8.29 -6.68
CA ILE A 103 12.04 -8.90 -5.81
C ILE A 103 10.84 -9.36 -6.64
N GLN A 104 10.42 -8.57 -7.66
CA GLN A 104 9.37 -8.95 -8.61
C GLN A 104 9.75 -10.22 -9.39
N GLU A 105 10.97 -10.32 -9.90
CA GLU A 105 11.45 -11.51 -10.59
C GLU A 105 11.43 -12.77 -9.71
N LYS A 106 11.70 -12.62 -8.41
CA LYS A 106 11.76 -13.74 -7.46
C LYS A 106 10.40 -14.18 -6.92
N PHE A 107 9.50 -13.25 -6.71
CA PHE A 107 8.26 -13.48 -5.96
C PHE A 107 6.99 -12.98 -6.67
N GLY A 108 7.12 -12.28 -7.80
CA GLY A 108 6.00 -11.61 -8.47
C GLY A 108 4.92 -12.53 -9.04
N GLU A 109 5.20 -13.82 -9.19
CA GLU A 109 4.15 -14.79 -9.53
C GLU A 109 3.18 -15.03 -8.36
N GLN A 110 3.68 -14.97 -7.12
CA GLN A 110 2.94 -15.30 -5.90
C GLN A 110 2.54 -14.09 -5.06
N LEU A 111 3.27 -12.98 -5.20
CA LEU A 111 3.08 -11.78 -4.41
C LEU A 111 2.93 -10.55 -5.33
N GLU A 112 2.21 -9.55 -4.86
CA GLU A 112 2.18 -8.23 -5.49
C GLU A 112 3.31 -7.38 -4.94
N ILE A 113 4.13 -6.82 -5.83
CA ILE A 113 5.33 -6.07 -5.44
C ILE A 113 5.39 -4.81 -6.29
N TYR A 114 5.44 -3.67 -5.64
CA TYR A 114 5.56 -2.37 -6.29
C TYR A 114 6.12 -1.32 -5.34
N ARG A 115 6.66 -0.23 -5.89
CA ARG A 115 7.06 0.92 -5.10
C ARG A 115 5.85 1.82 -4.82
N SER A 116 5.64 2.15 -3.55
CA SER A 116 4.68 3.18 -3.14
C SER A 116 5.33 4.57 -3.02
N SER A 117 6.64 4.62 -2.94
CA SER A 117 7.48 5.83 -3.00
C SER A 117 8.89 5.45 -3.45
N ASP A 118 9.76 6.45 -3.61
CA ASP A 118 11.15 6.23 -4.04
C ASP A 118 11.97 5.33 -3.09
N TYR A 119 11.52 5.14 -1.87
CA TYR A 119 12.23 4.40 -0.82
C TYR A 119 11.42 3.25 -0.19
N PHE A 120 10.17 3.05 -0.59
CA PHE A 120 9.30 1.97 -0.10
C PHE A 120 8.96 0.97 -1.21
N ILE A 121 9.25 -0.32 -0.95
CA ILE A 121 8.84 -1.42 -1.81
C ILE A 121 7.84 -2.27 -1.02
N GLU A 122 6.60 -2.22 -1.44
CA GLU A 122 5.49 -2.98 -0.86
C GLU A 122 5.54 -4.43 -1.31
N VAL A 123 5.28 -5.35 -0.39
CA VAL A 123 5.11 -6.78 -0.67
C VAL A 123 3.78 -7.22 -0.07
N MET A 124 2.86 -7.60 -0.92
CA MET A 124 1.45 -7.85 -0.59
C MET A 124 0.97 -9.18 -1.16
N PRO A 125 -0.19 -9.68 -0.69
CA PRO A 125 -0.85 -10.81 -1.34
C PRO A 125 -1.11 -10.54 -2.81
N LYS A 126 -0.96 -11.57 -3.66
CA LYS A 126 -1.19 -11.44 -5.10
C LYS A 126 -2.60 -10.95 -5.44
N GLY A 127 -2.70 -10.06 -6.43
CA GLY A 127 -3.96 -9.48 -6.87
C GLY A 127 -4.59 -8.49 -5.89
N MET A 128 -3.83 -8.07 -4.87
CA MET A 128 -4.28 -7.04 -3.93
C MET A 128 -3.78 -5.68 -4.34
N ASP A 129 -4.72 -4.84 -4.72
CA ASP A 129 -4.53 -3.42 -4.97
C ASP A 129 -5.73 -2.61 -4.45
N LYS A 130 -5.66 -1.30 -4.56
CA LYS A 130 -6.74 -0.42 -4.10
C LYS A 130 -8.05 -0.65 -4.88
N ALA A 131 -8.00 -1.00 -6.16
CA ALA A 131 -9.19 -1.26 -6.97
C ALA A 131 -9.91 -2.55 -6.52
N ALA A 132 -9.18 -3.64 -6.30
CA ALA A 132 -9.75 -4.89 -5.82
C ALA A 132 -10.52 -4.69 -4.50
N SER A 133 -9.97 -3.88 -3.60
CA SER A 133 -10.60 -3.57 -2.32
C SER A 133 -11.84 -2.70 -2.46
N ILE A 134 -11.77 -1.67 -3.32
CA ILE A 134 -12.92 -0.81 -3.60
C ILE A 134 -14.04 -1.66 -4.21
N LYS A 135 -13.71 -2.55 -5.14
CA LYS A 135 -14.69 -3.49 -5.72
C LYS A 135 -15.41 -4.29 -4.64
N VAL A 136 -14.68 -4.94 -3.74
CA VAL A 136 -15.28 -5.69 -2.62
C VAL A 136 -16.17 -4.80 -1.75
N LEU A 137 -15.72 -3.56 -1.47
CA LEU A 137 -16.46 -2.64 -0.63
C LEU A 137 -17.79 -2.20 -1.28
N ILE A 138 -17.75 -1.76 -2.53
CA ILE A 138 -18.95 -1.27 -3.23
C ILE A 138 -19.95 -2.41 -3.48
N GLU A 139 -19.49 -3.62 -3.80
CA GLU A 139 -20.35 -4.81 -3.92
C GLU A 139 -21.09 -5.08 -2.60
N LYS A 140 -20.40 -5.02 -1.45
CA LYS A 140 -21.02 -5.20 -0.13
C LYS A 140 -22.00 -4.09 0.26
N LEU A 141 -21.76 -2.88 -0.24
CA LEU A 141 -22.63 -1.73 0.02
C LEU A 141 -23.76 -1.58 -1.00
N GLY A 142 -23.76 -2.40 -2.06
CA GLY A 142 -24.73 -2.29 -3.15
C GLY A 142 -24.59 -0.99 -3.96
N ILE A 143 -23.35 -0.45 -4.02
CA ILE A 143 -23.07 0.80 -4.77
C ILE A 143 -22.61 0.42 -6.19
N PRO A 144 -23.31 0.89 -7.25
CA PRO A 144 -22.86 0.72 -8.63
C PRO A 144 -21.50 1.39 -8.85
N ARG A 145 -20.62 0.76 -9.65
CA ARG A 145 -19.27 1.29 -9.95
C ARG A 145 -19.32 2.72 -10.52
N GLU A 146 -20.27 2.97 -11.41
CA GLU A 146 -20.50 4.28 -12.04
C GLU A 146 -20.83 5.41 -11.04
N ASN A 147 -21.22 5.06 -9.83
CA ASN A 147 -21.49 6.00 -8.74
C ASN A 147 -20.28 6.18 -7.81
N THR A 148 -19.09 5.88 -8.28
CA THR A 148 -17.84 6.03 -7.49
C THR A 148 -16.91 7.06 -8.09
N ILE A 149 -16.22 7.79 -7.24
CA ILE A 149 -15.13 8.70 -7.61
C ILE A 149 -13.88 8.26 -6.86
N ALA A 150 -12.77 8.11 -7.59
CA ALA A 150 -11.46 7.81 -6.98
C ALA A 150 -10.49 8.94 -7.27
N CYS A 151 -9.88 9.48 -6.22
CA CYS A 151 -8.84 10.51 -6.34
C CYS A 151 -7.50 9.93 -5.90
N GLY A 152 -6.42 10.23 -6.64
CA GLY A 152 -5.10 9.71 -6.31
C GLY A 152 -3.97 10.50 -6.95
N ASP A 153 -2.73 10.22 -6.50
CA ASP A 153 -1.55 10.92 -6.97
C ASP A 153 -0.34 10.00 -7.24
N GLY A 154 -0.33 8.79 -6.71
CA GLY A 154 0.78 7.84 -6.81
C GLY A 154 0.50 6.62 -7.70
N PHE A 155 1.55 5.88 -8.02
CA PHE A 155 1.45 4.65 -8.82
C PHE A 155 0.48 3.62 -8.23
N ASN A 156 0.38 3.55 -6.90
CA ASN A 156 -0.53 2.65 -6.19
C ASN A 156 -2.00 3.06 -6.32
N ASP A 157 -2.30 4.22 -6.90
CA ASP A 157 -3.66 4.71 -7.16
C ASP A 157 -4.16 4.42 -8.58
N LEU A 158 -3.26 4.08 -9.51
CA LEU A 158 -3.59 3.84 -10.93
C LEU A 158 -4.76 2.86 -11.10
N ALA A 159 -4.72 1.74 -10.39
CA ALA A 159 -5.76 0.72 -10.52
C ALA A 159 -7.12 1.25 -10.06
N MET A 160 -7.20 2.00 -8.95
CA MET A 160 -8.47 2.54 -8.47
C MET A 160 -9.00 3.68 -9.34
N ILE A 161 -8.11 4.49 -9.93
CA ILE A 161 -8.49 5.56 -10.88
C ILE A 161 -9.10 4.95 -12.13
N ARG A 162 -8.50 3.93 -12.71
CA ARG A 162 -9.06 3.19 -13.86
C ARG A 162 -10.36 2.46 -13.52
N PHE A 163 -10.50 1.99 -12.30
CA PHE A 163 -11.65 1.21 -11.87
C PHE A 163 -12.88 2.05 -11.57
N ALA A 164 -12.73 3.23 -10.99
CA ALA A 164 -13.87 4.06 -10.55
C ALA A 164 -14.80 4.45 -11.71
N GLY A 165 -15.99 4.95 -11.38
CA GLY A 165 -16.89 5.60 -12.33
C GLY A 165 -16.30 6.89 -12.86
N VAL A 166 -15.62 7.65 -11.98
CA VAL A 166 -14.82 8.83 -12.33
C VAL A 166 -13.45 8.71 -11.65
N GLY A 167 -12.41 8.63 -12.44
CA GLY A 167 -11.01 8.65 -11.99
C GLY A 167 -10.46 10.07 -11.98
N VAL A 168 -9.92 10.50 -10.85
CA VAL A 168 -9.40 11.87 -10.69
C VAL A 168 -7.93 11.84 -10.30
N ALA A 169 -7.08 12.51 -11.04
CA ALA A 169 -5.69 12.76 -10.66
C ALA A 169 -5.58 14.08 -9.90
N MET A 170 -4.79 14.08 -8.82
CA MET A 170 -4.38 15.33 -8.18
C MET A 170 -3.38 16.09 -9.08
N GLU A 171 -3.31 17.41 -9.00
CA GLU A 171 -2.34 18.22 -9.76
C GLU A 171 -0.88 17.79 -9.49
N ASN A 172 -0.60 17.41 -8.23
CA ASN A 172 0.72 16.88 -7.82
C ASN A 172 0.94 15.40 -8.17
N ALA A 173 0.00 14.76 -8.88
CA ALA A 173 0.14 13.36 -9.27
C ALA A 173 1.28 13.15 -10.28
N VAL A 174 1.84 11.94 -10.29
CA VAL A 174 2.79 11.50 -11.31
C VAL A 174 2.12 11.46 -12.69
N ASP A 175 2.88 11.68 -13.74
CA ASP A 175 2.34 11.80 -15.11
C ASP A 175 1.53 10.56 -15.55
N ALA A 176 1.96 9.37 -15.15
CA ALA A 176 1.23 8.13 -15.43
C ALA A 176 -0.19 8.12 -14.85
N VAL A 177 -0.41 8.71 -13.67
CA VAL A 177 -1.72 8.83 -13.04
C VAL A 177 -2.57 9.87 -13.76
N LYS A 178 -1.98 11.01 -14.12
CA LYS A 178 -2.67 12.06 -14.89
C LYS A 178 -3.14 11.58 -16.27
N ALA A 179 -2.34 10.72 -16.92
CA ALA A 179 -2.67 10.17 -18.24
C ALA A 179 -3.87 9.21 -18.23
N GLU A 180 -4.18 8.62 -17.09
CA GLU A 180 -5.26 7.62 -16.93
C GLU A 180 -6.54 8.20 -16.29
N ALA A 181 -6.49 9.44 -15.82
CA ALA A 181 -7.60 10.07 -15.12
C ALA A 181 -8.58 10.73 -16.10
N ASP A 182 -9.87 10.68 -15.76
CA ASP A 182 -10.93 11.40 -16.47
C ASP A 182 -10.88 12.91 -16.19
N TYR A 183 -10.33 13.29 -15.03
CA TYR A 183 -10.23 14.68 -14.60
C TYR A 183 -8.97 14.92 -13.76
N ILE A 184 -8.36 16.10 -13.92
CA ILE A 184 -7.27 16.58 -13.07
C ILE A 184 -7.81 17.72 -12.21
N THR A 185 -7.72 17.52 -10.90
CA THR A 185 -8.13 18.52 -9.90
C THR A 185 -6.93 19.31 -9.38
N GLY A 186 -7.16 20.25 -8.46
CA GLY A 186 -6.10 20.97 -7.76
C GLY A 186 -5.18 20.04 -6.94
N SER A 187 -4.06 20.59 -6.48
CA SER A 187 -3.10 19.82 -5.66
C SER A 187 -3.65 19.54 -4.25
N ASN A 188 -2.96 18.66 -3.54
CA ASN A 188 -3.23 18.40 -2.13
C ASN A 188 -3.05 19.66 -1.22
N ASN A 189 -2.36 20.70 -1.71
CA ASN A 189 -2.16 21.97 -1.02
C ASN A 189 -3.17 23.06 -1.46
N HIS A 190 -4.03 22.78 -2.43
CA HIS A 190 -4.97 23.74 -3.01
C HIS A 190 -6.41 23.20 -3.04
N ASP A 191 -6.79 22.47 -1.99
CA ASP A 191 -8.14 21.95 -1.79
C ASP A 191 -8.69 21.13 -2.99
N GLY A 192 -7.83 20.37 -3.68
CA GLY A 192 -8.22 19.61 -4.86
C GLY A 192 -9.38 18.64 -4.63
N ILE A 193 -9.50 18.02 -3.45
CA ILE A 193 -10.63 17.16 -3.12
C ILE A 193 -11.94 17.96 -2.98
N VAL A 194 -11.88 19.17 -2.43
CA VAL A 194 -13.07 20.05 -2.37
C VAL A 194 -13.59 20.36 -3.76
N GLN A 195 -12.70 20.71 -4.70
CA GLN A 195 -13.07 20.94 -6.11
C GLN A 195 -13.74 19.73 -6.77
N VAL A 196 -13.31 18.51 -6.43
CA VAL A 196 -13.96 17.28 -6.92
C VAL A 196 -15.37 17.14 -6.36
N ILE A 197 -15.55 17.38 -5.06
CA ILE A 197 -16.87 17.32 -4.40
C ILE A 197 -17.81 18.34 -5.04
N GLU A 198 -17.38 19.58 -5.18
CA GLU A 198 -18.19 20.66 -5.78
C GLU A 198 -18.56 20.40 -7.24
N LYS A 199 -17.70 19.69 -7.98
CA LYS A 199 -17.94 19.40 -9.41
C LYS A 199 -18.83 18.19 -9.66
N PHE A 200 -18.75 17.14 -8.83
CA PHE A 200 -19.33 15.84 -9.13
C PHE A 200 -20.39 15.38 -8.11
N MET A 201 -20.54 16.07 -6.99
CA MET A 201 -21.49 15.72 -5.93
C MET A 201 -22.48 16.85 -5.66
#